data_1885eabdefb7f098e64757ca3c412853
#
_entry.id   1885eabdefb7f098e64757ca3c412853
#
_cell.length_a   1.000
_cell.length_b   1.000
_cell.length_c   1.000
_cell.angle_alpha   90.00
_cell.angle_beta   90.00
_cell.angle_gamma   90.00
#
_symmetry.space_group_name_H-M   'P 1'
#
loop_
_entity.id
_entity.type
_entity.pdbx_description
1 polymer ?
#
loop_
_entity_poly.entity_id
_entity_poly.type
_entity_poly.pdbx_seq_one_letter_code
_entity_poly.pdbx_strand_id
1 'polypeptide(L)'
;LLISCGIDRHLKKGEKFLSLGEYYDAADQFKQAYTKTPAKERDNRGKIALKMARCYEKINSTPKAIAAYRNAIRYNQASLDDRLAYARMLLKNGEYKQAEKEFRILVDSMPDNVLAKNGLKSAQKAPIWKKEGSRYKIKKMDVFNSRRDDYSPMLLGDEYDQLYFTSTRNEAEGDELSGITGTKAGDIFLSEKDDRGKWSKPEAIGGGLNTAYDEGACCFTPDGKE
;
A
#
# COMPACT_ATOMS: atom_id res chain seq x y z
N LEU A 1 34.92 2.45 -13.09
CA LEU A 1 34.51 3.87 -13.12
C LEU A 1 33.11 4.08 -13.70
N LEU A 2 32.72 3.46 -14.82
CA LEU A 2 31.41 3.67 -15.47
C LEU A 2 30.23 3.09 -14.66
N ILE A 3 30.41 2.00 -13.91
CA ILE A 3 29.33 1.37 -13.10
C ILE A 3 28.97 2.24 -11.91
N SER A 4 29.97 2.87 -11.24
CA SER A 4 29.75 3.79 -10.12
C SER A 4 28.90 5.00 -10.54
N CYS A 5 29.18 5.59 -11.70
CA CYS A 5 28.44 6.75 -12.20
C CYS A 5 26.95 6.47 -12.41
N GLY A 6 26.60 5.23 -12.85
CA GLY A 6 25.22 4.82 -13.02
C GLY A 6 24.46 4.62 -11.70
N ILE A 7 25.12 4.08 -10.68
CA ILE A 7 24.54 3.88 -9.33
C ILE A 7 24.29 5.24 -8.69
N ASP A 8 25.30 6.11 -8.68
CA ASP A 8 25.24 7.46 -8.09
C ASP A 8 24.13 8.31 -8.73
N ARG A 9 23.91 8.19 -10.04
CA ARG A 9 22.83 8.88 -10.74
C ARG A 9 21.46 8.45 -10.22
N HIS A 10 21.22 7.14 -10.06
CA HIS A 10 19.94 6.65 -9.54
C HIS A 10 19.75 7.01 -8.08
N LEU A 11 20.80 6.93 -7.26
CA LEU A 11 20.74 7.38 -5.86
C LEU A 11 20.34 8.84 -5.75
N LYS A 12 21.02 9.74 -6.49
CA LYS A 12 20.69 11.18 -6.50
C LYS A 12 19.26 11.46 -6.94
N LYS A 13 18.78 10.76 -7.99
CA LYS A 13 17.38 10.88 -8.44
C LYS A 13 16.40 10.39 -7.38
N GLY A 14 16.67 9.23 -6.78
CA GLY A 14 15.85 8.67 -5.72
C GLY A 14 15.75 9.61 -4.51
N GLU A 15 16.86 10.21 -4.08
CA GLU A 15 16.88 11.21 -3.00
C GLU A 15 16.06 12.47 -3.37
N LYS A 16 16.16 12.93 -4.62
CA LYS A 16 15.35 14.06 -5.09
C LYS A 16 13.85 13.74 -5.01
N PHE A 17 13.42 12.61 -5.56
CA PHE A 17 12.01 12.19 -5.49
C PHE A 17 11.54 11.99 -4.04
N LEU A 18 12.38 11.38 -3.20
CA LEU A 18 12.09 11.21 -1.78
C LEU A 18 11.88 12.57 -1.07
N SER A 19 12.69 13.58 -1.38
CA SER A 19 12.55 14.94 -0.81
C SER A 19 11.27 15.64 -1.26
N LEU A 20 10.73 15.26 -2.42
CA LEU A 20 9.44 15.76 -2.95
C LEU A 20 8.22 14.94 -2.43
N GLY A 21 8.46 13.85 -1.72
CA GLY A 21 7.40 12.94 -1.29
C GLY A 21 6.92 11.97 -2.38
N GLU A 22 7.59 11.93 -3.52
CA GLU A 22 7.30 11.05 -4.65
C GLU A 22 7.86 9.65 -4.37
N TYR A 23 7.19 8.94 -3.45
CA TYR A 23 7.70 7.68 -2.88
C TYR A 23 7.77 6.55 -3.91
N TYR A 24 6.84 6.50 -4.86
CA TYR A 24 6.85 5.49 -5.91
C TYR A 24 8.05 5.66 -6.84
N ASP A 25 8.29 6.88 -7.32
CA ASP A 25 9.41 7.20 -8.18
C ASP A 25 10.76 7.05 -7.45
N ALA A 26 10.80 7.47 -6.18
CA ALA A 26 11.96 7.24 -5.33
C ALA A 26 12.28 5.74 -5.20
N ALA A 27 11.26 4.90 -4.93
CA ALA A 27 11.43 3.46 -4.81
C ALA A 27 11.95 2.83 -6.10
N ASP A 28 11.47 3.26 -7.26
CA ASP A 28 11.96 2.78 -8.56
C ASP A 28 13.44 3.14 -8.77
N GLN A 29 13.82 4.38 -8.52
CA GLN A 29 15.23 4.80 -8.64
C GLN A 29 16.14 4.05 -7.65
N PHE A 30 15.74 3.87 -6.41
CA PHE A 30 16.51 3.06 -5.46
C PHE A 30 16.57 1.59 -5.88
N LYS A 31 15.52 1.02 -6.47
CA LYS A 31 15.54 -0.33 -7.04
C LYS A 31 16.55 -0.45 -8.18
N GLN A 32 16.61 0.54 -9.07
CA GLN A 32 17.61 0.60 -10.14
C GLN A 32 19.04 0.66 -9.57
N ALA A 33 19.27 1.49 -8.56
CA ALA A 33 20.54 1.56 -7.85
C ALA A 33 20.91 0.22 -7.21
N TYR A 34 19.96 -0.40 -6.48
CA TYR A 34 20.15 -1.69 -5.81
C TYR A 34 20.57 -2.80 -6.80
N THR A 35 19.88 -2.88 -7.94
CA THR A 35 20.16 -3.88 -8.96
C THR A 35 21.54 -3.74 -9.57
N LYS A 36 22.01 -2.49 -9.76
CA LYS A 36 23.34 -2.19 -10.29
C LYS A 36 24.47 -2.32 -9.26
N THR A 37 24.15 -2.27 -7.98
CA THR A 37 25.17 -2.38 -6.91
C THR A 37 25.67 -3.82 -6.81
N PRO A 38 26.99 -4.06 -6.92
CA PRO A 38 27.57 -5.40 -6.85
C PRO A 38 27.21 -6.14 -5.56
N ALA A 39 27.00 -7.46 -5.66
CA ALA A 39 26.61 -8.29 -4.51
C ALA A 39 27.63 -8.27 -3.34
N LYS A 40 28.91 -8.03 -3.64
CA LYS A 40 29.98 -7.89 -2.65
C LYS A 40 29.90 -6.62 -1.81
N GLU A 41 29.24 -5.58 -2.33
CA GLU A 41 29.05 -4.30 -1.64
C GLU A 41 27.86 -4.35 -0.69
N ARG A 42 27.96 -5.22 0.32
CA ARG A 42 26.85 -5.54 1.24
C ARG A 42 26.28 -4.32 1.95
N ASP A 43 27.16 -3.43 2.44
CA ASP A 43 26.76 -2.23 3.18
C ASP A 43 25.97 -1.27 2.29
N ASN A 44 26.47 -1.01 1.07
CA ASN A 44 25.78 -0.15 0.11
C ASN A 44 24.41 -0.76 -0.28
N ARG A 45 24.37 -2.06 -0.56
CA ARG A 45 23.11 -2.77 -0.83
C ARG A 45 22.13 -2.66 0.33
N GLY A 46 22.61 -2.80 1.56
CA GLY A 46 21.77 -2.67 2.75
C GLY A 46 21.17 -1.28 2.92
N LYS A 47 21.99 -0.23 2.75
CA LYS A 47 21.55 1.17 2.79
C LYS A 47 20.49 1.47 1.73
N ILE A 48 20.71 1.00 0.50
CA ILE A 48 19.75 1.19 -0.60
C ILE A 48 18.45 0.41 -0.33
N ALA A 49 18.57 -0.84 0.14
CA ALA A 49 17.42 -1.66 0.50
C ALA A 49 16.56 -0.99 1.59
N LEU A 50 17.19 -0.34 2.57
CA LEU A 50 16.47 0.40 3.61
C LEU A 50 15.67 1.57 3.05
N LYS A 51 16.26 2.36 2.13
CA LYS A 51 15.56 3.45 1.45
C LYS A 51 14.36 2.93 0.63
N MET A 52 14.56 1.85 -0.12
CA MET A 52 13.47 1.17 -0.83
C MET A 52 12.35 0.72 0.11
N ALA A 53 12.71 0.10 1.25
CA ALA A 53 11.76 -0.41 2.21
C ALA A 53 10.84 0.69 2.75
N ARG A 54 11.44 1.82 3.15
CA ARG A 54 10.70 2.99 3.66
C ARG A 54 9.77 3.60 2.60
N CYS A 55 10.20 3.66 1.35
CA CYS A 55 9.35 4.11 0.25
C CYS A 55 8.18 3.14 0.01
N TYR A 56 8.45 1.83 -0.07
CA TYR A 56 7.40 0.81 -0.26
C TYR A 56 6.42 0.77 0.91
N GLU A 57 6.86 1.03 2.14
CA GLU A 57 5.97 1.17 3.30
C GLU A 57 5.01 2.35 3.11
N LYS A 58 5.51 3.52 2.68
CA LYS A 58 4.71 4.72 2.46
C LYS A 58 3.62 4.54 1.40
N ILE A 59 3.92 3.82 0.33
CA ILE A 59 2.95 3.52 -0.74
C ILE A 59 2.17 2.22 -0.51
N ASN A 60 2.20 1.68 0.70
CA ASN A 60 1.42 0.51 1.08
C ASN A 60 1.76 -0.79 0.30
N SER A 61 2.93 -0.83 -0.34
CA SER A 61 3.40 -2.00 -1.08
C SER A 61 4.03 -3.02 -0.13
N THR A 62 3.21 -3.60 0.73
CA THR A 62 3.62 -4.43 1.87
C THR A 62 4.59 -5.57 1.53
N PRO A 63 4.36 -6.41 0.49
CA PRO A 63 5.30 -7.48 0.15
C PRO A 63 6.68 -6.96 -0.28
N LYS A 64 6.71 -5.85 -1.05
CA LYS A 64 7.98 -5.23 -1.48
C LYS A 64 8.72 -4.60 -0.29
N ALA A 65 7.99 -3.95 0.62
CA ALA A 65 8.56 -3.40 1.86
C ALA A 65 9.20 -4.51 2.71
N ILE A 66 8.50 -5.63 2.92
CA ILE A 66 9.01 -6.81 3.66
C ILE A 66 10.31 -7.32 3.03
N ALA A 67 10.35 -7.52 1.73
CA ALA A 67 11.53 -8.03 1.04
C ALA A 67 12.73 -7.06 1.17
N ALA A 68 12.48 -5.77 1.07
CA ALA A 68 13.50 -4.74 1.18
C ALA A 68 14.02 -4.58 2.62
N TYR A 69 13.13 -4.54 3.62
CA TYR A 69 13.52 -4.54 5.04
C TYR A 69 14.34 -5.77 5.41
N ARG A 70 13.93 -6.97 4.97
CA ARG A 70 14.66 -8.22 5.20
C ARG A 70 16.09 -8.14 4.68
N ASN A 71 16.29 -7.52 3.51
CA ASN A 71 17.64 -7.30 2.98
C ASN A 71 18.43 -6.28 3.80
N ALA A 72 17.83 -5.17 4.22
CA ALA A 72 18.47 -4.18 5.08
C ALA A 72 18.91 -4.77 6.43
N ILE A 73 18.06 -5.56 7.06
CA ILE A 73 18.34 -6.28 8.31
C ILE A 73 19.48 -7.28 8.11
N ARG A 74 19.44 -8.08 7.04
CA ARG A 74 20.48 -9.06 6.70
C ARG A 74 21.87 -8.43 6.52
N TYR A 75 21.92 -7.19 6.07
CA TYR A 75 23.15 -6.43 5.85
C TYR A 75 23.46 -5.47 7.01
N ASN A 76 22.81 -5.61 8.17
CA ASN A 76 23.01 -4.81 9.39
C ASN A 76 22.87 -3.29 9.17
N GLN A 77 21.97 -2.87 8.28
CA GLN A 77 21.73 -1.45 7.99
C GLN A 77 20.39 -0.94 8.57
N ALA A 78 19.60 -1.79 9.22
CA ALA A 78 18.33 -1.44 9.82
C ALA A 78 18.50 -1.13 11.31
N SER A 79 17.94 -0.01 11.77
CA SER A 79 17.78 0.34 13.17
C SER A 79 16.70 -0.50 13.85
N LEU A 80 16.50 -0.34 15.17
CA LEU A 80 15.39 -0.96 15.90
C LEU A 80 14.04 -0.42 15.41
N ASP A 81 13.95 0.85 15.05
CA ASP A 81 12.73 1.45 14.48
C ASP A 81 12.41 0.87 13.10
N ASP A 82 13.41 0.65 12.25
CA ASP A 82 13.24 -0.01 10.96
C ASP A 82 12.81 -1.48 11.14
N ARG A 83 13.33 -2.15 12.15
CA ARG A 83 12.91 -3.49 12.50
C ARG A 83 11.48 -3.51 13.04
N LEU A 84 11.06 -2.48 13.78
CA LEU A 84 9.66 -2.30 14.20
C LEU A 84 8.73 -2.12 12.99
N ALA A 85 9.13 -1.30 12.02
CA ALA A 85 8.41 -1.14 10.77
C ALA A 85 8.30 -2.48 10.01
N TYR A 86 9.39 -3.22 9.91
CA TYR A 86 9.40 -4.57 9.32
C TYR A 86 8.42 -5.52 10.00
N ALA A 87 8.43 -5.59 11.33
CA ALA A 87 7.54 -6.45 12.10
C ALA A 87 6.06 -6.08 11.87
N ARG A 88 5.75 -4.77 11.77
CA ARG A 88 4.41 -4.29 11.42
C ARG A 88 4.01 -4.68 10.00
N MET A 89 4.92 -4.64 9.03
CA MET A 89 4.63 -5.09 7.66
C MET A 89 4.35 -6.60 7.62
N LEU A 90 5.11 -7.40 8.37
CA LEU A 90 4.85 -8.84 8.50
C LEU A 90 3.47 -9.13 9.10
N LEU A 91 3.12 -8.42 10.18
CA LEU A 91 1.81 -8.54 10.83
C LEU A 91 0.67 -8.20 9.84
N LYS A 92 0.82 -7.10 9.11
CA LYS A 92 -0.12 -6.65 8.08
C LYS A 92 -0.26 -7.67 6.94
N ASN A 93 0.84 -8.32 6.55
CA ASN A 93 0.85 -9.34 5.49
C ASN A 93 0.30 -10.70 5.95
N GLY A 94 -0.05 -10.85 7.23
CA GLY A 94 -0.51 -12.12 7.80
C GLY A 94 0.61 -13.12 8.13
N GLU A 95 1.86 -12.71 8.09
CA GLU A 95 3.03 -13.51 8.47
C GLU A 95 3.22 -13.52 9.99
N TYR A 96 2.17 -13.94 10.72
CA TYR A 96 2.05 -13.78 12.18
C TYR A 96 3.18 -14.41 12.97
N LYS A 97 3.63 -15.61 12.60
CA LYS A 97 4.73 -16.32 13.30
C LYS A 97 6.05 -15.55 13.19
N GLN A 98 6.32 -14.98 12.01
CA GLN A 98 7.53 -14.19 11.80
C GLN A 98 7.43 -12.83 12.46
N ALA A 99 6.26 -12.19 12.39
CA ALA A 99 5.98 -10.95 13.11
C ALA A 99 6.18 -11.12 14.62
N GLU A 100 5.65 -12.20 15.22
CA GLU A 100 5.83 -12.51 16.64
C GLU A 100 7.31 -12.61 17.01
N LYS A 101 8.11 -13.31 16.21
CA LYS A 101 9.56 -13.44 16.43
C LYS A 101 10.27 -12.08 16.45
N GLU A 102 9.97 -11.23 15.47
CA GLU A 102 10.57 -9.90 15.39
C GLU A 102 10.10 -8.99 16.54
N PHE A 103 8.82 -9.04 16.91
CA PHE A 103 8.31 -8.26 18.04
C PHE A 103 8.87 -8.72 19.38
N ARG A 104 9.19 -10.02 19.59
CA ARG A 104 9.89 -10.48 20.79
C ARG A 104 11.26 -9.83 20.92
N ILE A 105 12.06 -9.85 19.84
CA ILE A 105 13.37 -9.19 19.81
C ILE A 105 13.24 -7.70 20.15
N LEU A 106 12.20 -7.04 19.65
CA LEU A 106 11.97 -5.62 19.89
C LEU A 106 11.54 -5.34 21.33
N VAL A 107 10.70 -6.17 21.93
CA VAL A 107 10.29 -6.03 23.33
C VAL A 107 11.49 -6.25 24.26
N ASP A 108 12.37 -7.20 23.95
CA ASP A 108 13.59 -7.44 24.73
C ASP A 108 14.58 -6.26 24.60
N SER A 109 14.68 -5.66 23.41
CA SER A 109 15.62 -4.55 23.14
C SER A 109 15.07 -3.18 23.54
N MET A 110 13.75 -3.01 23.55
CA MET A 110 13.03 -1.77 23.82
C MET A 110 11.83 -2.06 24.75
N PRO A 111 12.07 -2.39 26.04
CA PRO A 111 11.03 -2.88 26.94
C PRO A 111 9.89 -1.86 27.19
N ASP A 112 10.14 -0.58 26.99
CA ASP A 112 9.12 0.47 27.17
C ASP A 112 8.38 0.85 25.90
N ASN A 113 8.72 0.24 24.76
CA ASN A 113 8.08 0.55 23.49
C ASN A 113 6.67 -0.07 23.42
N VAL A 114 5.66 0.76 23.52
CA VAL A 114 4.24 0.36 23.51
C VAL A 114 3.85 -0.30 22.17
N LEU A 115 4.38 0.18 21.05
CA LEU A 115 4.08 -0.38 19.71
C LEU A 115 4.64 -1.80 19.57
N ALA A 116 5.84 -2.06 20.11
CA ALA A 116 6.42 -3.41 20.11
C ALA A 116 5.59 -4.37 20.97
N LYS A 117 5.19 -3.96 22.19
CA LYS A 117 4.33 -4.76 23.08
C LYS A 117 2.97 -5.08 22.45
N ASN A 118 2.32 -4.07 21.88
CA ASN A 118 1.03 -4.24 21.22
C ASN A 118 1.14 -5.10 19.96
N GLY A 119 2.21 -4.92 19.19
CA GLY A 119 2.51 -5.73 18.01
C GLY A 119 2.71 -7.20 18.36
N LEU A 120 3.46 -7.49 19.42
CA LEU A 120 3.64 -8.86 19.93
C LEU A 120 2.30 -9.50 20.31
N LYS A 121 1.49 -8.80 21.11
CA LYS A 121 0.16 -9.27 21.51
C LYS A 121 -0.75 -9.50 20.30
N SER A 122 -0.70 -8.62 19.30
CA SER A 122 -1.48 -8.75 18.08
C SER A 122 -1.03 -9.95 17.24
N ALA A 123 0.28 -10.14 17.07
CA ALA A 123 0.84 -11.28 16.33
C ALA A 123 0.45 -12.64 16.96
N GLN A 124 0.39 -12.70 18.29
CA GLN A 124 -0.03 -13.90 19.03
C GLN A 124 -1.54 -14.15 18.91
N LYS A 125 -2.36 -13.12 18.96
CA LYS A 125 -3.83 -13.24 18.96
C LYS A 125 -4.42 -13.39 17.55
N ALA A 126 -3.81 -12.79 16.53
CA ALA A 126 -4.35 -12.79 15.17
C ALA A 126 -4.62 -14.20 14.59
N PRO A 127 -3.75 -15.23 14.77
CA PRO A 127 -4.05 -16.59 14.34
C PRO A 127 -5.27 -17.19 15.03
N ILE A 128 -5.47 -16.86 16.31
CA ILE A 128 -6.61 -17.34 17.12
C ILE A 128 -7.89 -16.72 16.57
N TRP A 129 -7.93 -15.40 16.44
CA TRP A 129 -9.09 -14.67 15.88
C TRP A 129 -9.43 -15.12 14.46
N LYS A 130 -8.41 -15.38 13.63
CA LYS A 130 -8.62 -15.89 12.28
C LYS A 130 -9.30 -17.26 12.29
N LYS A 131 -9.00 -18.12 13.28
CA LYS A 131 -9.59 -19.45 13.45
C LYS A 131 -11.00 -19.38 14.03
N GLU A 132 -11.21 -18.51 15.02
CA GLU A 132 -12.52 -18.33 15.67
C GLU A 132 -13.52 -17.65 14.73
N GLY A 133 -13.02 -16.82 13.80
CA GLY A 133 -13.84 -16.05 12.88
C GLY A 133 -14.55 -14.90 13.56
N SER A 134 -15.56 -14.37 12.89
CA SER A 134 -16.44 -13.33 13.42
C SER A 134 -17.89 -13.68 13.16
N ARG A 135 -18.81 -13.00 13.86
CA ARG A 135 -20.26 -13.10 13.58
C ARG A 135 -20.65 -12.57 12.20
N TYR A 136 -19.77 -11.85 11.52
CA TYR A 136 -19.99 -11.31 10.20
C TYR A 136 -19.42 -12.25 9.13
N LYS A 137 -20.18 -12.43 8.04
CA LYS A 137 -19.70 -13.10 6.83
C LYS A 137 -19.26 -12.01 5.83
N ILE A 138 -17.97 -11.96 5.57
CA ILE A 138 -17.40 -11.03 4.59
C ILE A 138 -17.36 -11.76 3.23
N LYS A 139 -18.01 -11.17 2.22
CA LYS A 139 -17.98 -11.66 0.84
C LYS A 139 -17.30 -10.64 -0.05
N LYS A 140 -16.27 -11.07 -0.77
CA LYS A 140 -15.68 -10.26 -1.83
C LYS A 140 -16.67 -10.12 -2.98
N MET A 141 -16.87 -8.90 -3.43
CA MET A 141 -17.76 -8.59 -4.55
C MET A 141 -16.93 -8.35 -5.82
N ASP A 142 -16.64 -9.44 -6.54
CA ASP A 142 -15.74 -9.38 -7.70
C ASP A 142 -16.24 -8.49 -8.84
N VAL A 143 -17.56 -8.21 -8.89
CA VAL A 143 -18.15 -7.27 -9.85
C VAL A 143 -17.65 -5.85 -9.64
N PHE A 144 -17.42 -5.44 -8.39
CA PHE A 144 -16.98 -4.08 -8.04
C PHE A 144 -15.46 -3.95 -7.89
N ASN A 145 -14.85 -4.97 -7.28
CA ASN A 145 -13.44 -4.90 -6.92
C ASN A 145 -12.53 -5.08 -8.14
N SER A 146 -11.59 -4.17 -8.29
CA SER A 146 -10.54 -4.22 -9.31
C SER A 146 -9.24 -4.81 -8.73
N ARG A 147 -8.15 -4.73 -9.50
CA ARG A 147 -6.78 -5.02 -9.01
C ARG A 147 -6.10 -3.78 -8.45
N ARG A 148 -6.77 -2.64 -8.50
CA ARG A 148 -6.33 -1.35 -8.01
C ARG A 148 -7.07 -1.02 -6.73
N ASP A 149 -6.95 0.20 -6.27
CA ASP A 149 -7.64 0.65 -5.06
C ASP A 149 -9.09 1.01 -5.40
N ASP A 150 -10.02 0.42 -4.65
CA ASP A 150 -11.45 0.69 -4.70
C ASP A 150 -11.87 1.07 -3.28
N TYR A 151 -12.44 2.27 -3.09
CA TYR A 151 -12.69 2.83 -1.76
C TYR A 151 -13.88 3.80 -1.74
N SER A 152 -14.27 4.25 -0.56
CA SER A 152 -15.34 5.21 -0.33
C SER A 152 -16.69 4.82 -0.97
N PRO A 153 -17.23 3.62 -0.71
CA PRO A 153 -18.50 3.21 -1.30
C PRO A 153 -19.66 3.99 -0.70
N MET A 154 -20.58 4.45 -1.54
CA MET A 154 -21.83 5.10 -1.19
C MET A 154 -22.99 4.45 -1.93
N LEU A 155 -23.99 3.98 -1.19
CA LEU A 155 -25.23 3.45 -1.74
C LEU A 155 -26.27 4.55 -1.84
N LEU A 156 -26.98 4.61 -2.95
CA LEU A 156 -28.08 5.54 -3.24
C LEU A 156 -29.29 4.76 -3.78
N GLY A 157 -30.44 5.43 -3.80
CA GLY A 157 -31.73 4.90 -4.21
C GLY A 157 -32.51 4.31 -3.03
N ASP A 158 -33.84 4.26 -3.17
CA ASP A 158 -34.76 3.77 -2.13
C ASP A 158 -34.50 2.30 -1.76
N GLU A 159 -34.02 1.51 -2.75
CA GLU A 159 -33.69 0.09 -2.62
C GLU A 159 -32.20 -0.17 -2.53
N TYR A 160 -31.39 0.85 -2.35
CA TYR A 160 -29.93 0.75 -2.42
C TYR A 160 -29.46 0.05 -3.70
N ASP A 161 -29.97 0.51 -4.83
CA ASP A 161 -29.78 -0.07 -6.15
C ASP A 161 -28.69 0.61 -6.97
N GLN A 162 -28.14 1.71 -6.48
CA GLN A 162 -27.00 2.42 -7.04
C GLN A 162 -25.83 2.41 -6.07
N LEU A 163 -24.65 2.03 -6.55
CA LEU A 163 -23.41 2.04 -5.79
C LEU A 163 -22.38 2.95 -6.47
N TYR A 164 -22.06 4.04 -5.80
CA TYR A 164 -20.99 4.95 -6.16
C TYR A 164 -19.74 4.61 -5.35
N PHE A 165 -18.57 4.71 -5.95
CA PHE A 165 -17.30 4.51 -5.24
C PHE A 165 -16.14 5.10 -6.03
N THR A 166 -15.04 5.40 -5.36
CA THR A 166 -13.81 5.88 -6.00
C THR A 166 -12.90 4.70 -6.36
N SER A 167 -12.28 4.77 -7.52
CA SER A 167 -11.37 3.72 -7.98
C SER A 167 -10.22 4.28 -8.81
N THR A 168 -9.00 3.73 -8.59
CA THR A 168 -7.80 4.01 -9.40
C THR A 168 -7.59 2.96 -10.50
N ARG A 169 -8.67 2.30 -10.95
CA ARG A 169 -8.63 1.25 -11.98
C ARG A 169 -8.15 1.78 -13.34
N ASN A 170 -7.84 0.86 -14.24
CA ASN A 170 -7.27 1.25 -15.54
C ASN A 170 -8.23 2.11 -16.39
N GLU A 171 -9.52 1.97 -16.17
CA GLU A 171 -10.59 2.74 -16.84
C GLU A 171 -10.75 4.17 -16.29
N ALA A 172 -10.05 4.54 -15.21
CA ALA A 172 -10.01 5.94 -14.71
C ALA A 172 -9.34 6.87 -15.73
N GLU A 173 -9.74 8.14 -15.74
CA GLU A 173 -9.23 9.15 -16.66
C GLU A 173 -7.74 9.44 -16.43
N GLY A 174 -7.09 10.03 -17.43
CA GLY A 174 -5.66 10.31 -17.42
C GLY A 174 -4.79 9.05 -17.60
N ASP A 175 -3.61 9.24 -18.17
CA ASP A 175 -2.65 8.16 -18.41
C ASP A 175 -1.43 8.23 -17.48
N GLU A 176 -1.25 9.33 -16.78
CA GLU A 176 -0.11 9.53 -15.89
C GLU A 176 -0.31 8.79 -14.57
N LEU A 177 0.77 8.21 -14.09
CA LEU A 177 0.82 7.61 -12.76
C LEU A 177 1.36 8.62 -11.76
N SER A 178 0.75 8.68 -10.60
CA SER A 178 1.24 9.50 -9.49
C SER A 178 2.65 9.07 -9.08
N GLY A 179 3.59 10.00 -9.04
CA GLY A 179 4.93 9.76 -8.49
C GLY A 179 4.91 9.39 -7.00
N ILE A 180 3.81 9.70 -6.31
CA ILE A 180 3.61 9.37 -4.88
C ILE A 180 3.21 7.90 -4.73
N THR A 181 2.15 7.45 -5.43
CA THR A 181 1.52 6.14 -5.23
C THR A 181 1.83 5.12 -6.31
N GLY A 182 2.11 5.56 -7.54
CA GLY A 182 2.28 4.73 -8.72
C GLY A 182 0.95 4.18 -9.26
N THR A 183 -0.17 4.81 -8.89
CA THR A 183 -1.50 4.53 -9.44
C THR A 183 -1.99 5.69 -10.30
N LYS A 184 -2.98 5.47 -11.13
CA LYS A 184 -3.74 6.54 -11.76
C LYS A 184 -4.43 7.39 -10.70
N ALA A 185 -4.90 8.57 -11.07
CA ALA A 185 -5.85 9.35 -10.30
C ALA A 185 -7.12 8.52 -10.02
N GLY A 186 -7.80 8.81 -8.93
CA GLY A 186 -9.02 8.13 -8.52
C GLY A 186 -10.24 8.82 -9.11
N ASP A 187 -11.06 8.07 -9.86
CA ASP A 187 -12.33 8.51 -10.41
C ASP A 187 -13.51 7.95 -9.62
N ILE A 188 -14.66 8.60 -9.77
CA ILE A 188 -15.92 8.10 -9.25
C ILE A 188 -16.55 7.18 -10.29
N PHE A 189 -16.91 5.97 -9.84
CA PHE A 189 -17.58 4.93 -10.61
C PHE A 189 -18.98 4.67 -10.09
N LEU A 190 -19.88 4.30 -10.98
CA LEU A 190 -21.24 3.88 -10.69
C LEU A 190 -21.45 2.45 -11.15
N SER A 191 -22.17 1.68 -10.32
CA SER A 191 -22.76 0.41 -10.68
C SER A 191 -24.23 0.41 -10.23
N GLU A 192 -25.11 -0.14 -11.05
CA GLU A 192 -26.55 -0.16 -10.80
C GLU A 192 -27.06 -1.60 -10.82
N LYS A 193 -28.14 -1.85 -10.06
CA LYS A 193 -28.87 -3.11 -10.14
C LYS A 193 -29.87 -3.07 -11.29
N ASP A 194 -29.99 -4.18 -12.00
CA ASP A 194 -31.10 -4.40 -12.91
C ASP A 194 -32.38 -4.82 -12.15
N ASP A 195 -33.51 -4.96 -12.87
CA ASP A 195 -34.79 -5.39 -12.32
C ASP A 195 -34.77 -6.76 -11.62
N ARG A 196 -33.71 -7.54 -11.82
CA ARG A 196 -33.47 -8.84 -11.18
C ARG A 196 -32.55 -8.72 -9.96
N GLY A 197 -32.15 -7.51 -9.58
CA GLY A 197 -31.26 -7.23 -8.48
C GLY A 197 -29.77 -7.58 -8.76
N LYS A 198 -29.39 -7.76 -10.02
CA LYS A 198 -28.01 -8.05 -10.42
C LYS A 198 -27.27 -6.76 -10.71
N TRP A 199 -26.10 -6.59 -10.10
CA TRP A 199 -25.24 -5.43 -10.31
C TRP A 199 -24.57 -5.43 -11.68
N SER A 200 -24.55 -4.26 -12.32
CA SER A 200 -23.80 -3.99 -13.54
C SER A 200 -22.29 -3.97 -13.28
N LYS A 201 -21.49 -4.05 -14.35
CA LYS A 201 -20.07 -3.70 -14.27
C LYS A 201 -19.97 -2.20 -13.99
N PRO A 202 -19.10 -1.75 -13.04
CA PRO A 202 -18.92 -0.33 -12.77
C PRO A 202 -18.41 0.44 -13.99
N GLU A 203 -18.98 1.61 -14.21
CA GLU A 203 -18.59 2.55 -15.27
C GLU A 203 -18.22 3.89 -14.64
N ALA A 204 -17.25 4.58 -15.24
CA ALA A 204 -16.86 5.92 -14.81
C ALA A 204 -18.02 6.88 -15.03
N ILE A 205 -18.30 7.77 -14.06
CA ILE A 205 -19.38 8.73 -14.19
C ILE A 205 -19.01 9.76 -15.26
N GLY A 206 -19.92 10.00 -16.20
CA GLY A 206 -19.78 11.01 -17.23
C GLY A 206 -20.08 12.42 -16.73
N GLY A 207 -20.15 13.38 -17.68
CA GLY A 207 -20.59 14.75 -17.40
C GLY A 207 -19.50 15.68 -16.87
N GLY A 208 -18.22 15.31 -16.99
CA GLY A 208 -17.09 16.14 -16.59
C GLY A 208 -16.85 16.19 -15.09
N LEU A 209 -17.40 15.20 -14.34
CA LEU A 209 -17.12 15.05 -12.91
C LEU A 209 -15.73 14.43 -12.68
N ASN A 210 -15.40 13.40 -13.47
CA ASN A 210 -14.07 12.81 -13.47
C ASN A 210 -13.13 13.63 -14.35
N THR A 211 -11.89 13.76 -13.94
CA THR A 211 -10.83 14.54 -14.61
C THR A 211 -9.50 13.76 -14.62
N ALA A 212 -8.44 14.39 -15.10
CA ALA A 212 -7.08 13.81 -15.01
C ALA A 212 -6.48 13.89 -13.57
N TYR A 213 -7.23 14.40 -12.59
CA TYR A 213 -6.82 14.53 -11.19
C TYR A 213 -7.62 13.59 -10.30
N ASP A 214 -7.27 13.49 -9.01
CA ASP A 214 -8.01 12.67 -8.06
C ASP A 214 -9.37 13.29 -7.73
N GLU A 215 -10.45 12.56 -8.02
CA GLU A 215 -11.78 12.80 -7.49
C GLU A 215 -11.98 11.96 -6.23
N GLY A 216 -12.45 12.65 -5.19
CA GLY A 216 -12.61 12.07 -3.85
C GLY A 216 -13.94 11.34 -3.64
N ALA A 217 -14.19 10.98 -2.39
CA ALA A 217 -15.41 10.35 -1.96
C ALA A 217 -16.64 11.23 -2.25
N CYS A 218 -17.65 10.67 -2.89
CA CYS A 218 -18.95 11.30 -3.04
C CYS A 218 -19.84 11.05 -1.82
N CYS A 219 -20.74 11.96 -1.56
CA CYS A 219 -21.89 11.78 -0.67
C CYS A 219 -23.12 12.42 -1.33
N PHE A 220 -24.29 12.03 -0.85
CA PHE A 220 -25.55 12.53 -1.37
C PHE A 220 -26.40 13.12 -0.25
N THR A 221 -27.20 14.12 -0.59
CA THR A 221 -28.29 14.55 0.28
C THR A 221 -29.34 13.45 0.45
N PRO A 222 -30.14 13.47 1.55
CA PRO A 222 -31.13 12.41 1.79
C PRO A 222 -32.15 12.22 0.66
N ASP A 223 -32.40 13.26 -0.14
CA ASP A 223 -33.28 13.23 -1.30
C ASP A 223 -32.55 12.85 -2.61
N GLY A 224 -31.27 12.58 -2.54
CA GLY A 224 -30.46 12.12 -3.67
C GLY A 224 -30.26 13.13 -4.80
N LYS A 225 -30.50 14.42 -4.54
CA LYS A 225 -30.43 15.46 -5.59
C LYS A 225 -29.13 16.25 -5.63
N GLU A 226 -28.39 16.23 -4.54
CA GLU A 226 -27.11 16.93 -4.41
C GLU A 226 -26.06 15.98 -3.80
#